data_43dd414990d6463dcb9b717e792dae57
#
_entry.id   43dd414990d6463dcb9b717e792dae57
#
_cell.length_a   1.000
_cell.length_b   1.000
_cell.length_c   1.000
_cell.angle_alpha   90.00
_cell.angle_beta   90.00
_cell.angle_gamma   90.00
#
_symmetry.space_group_name_H-M   'P 1'
#
loop_
_entity.id
_entity.type
_entity.pdbx_description
1 polymer ?
#
loop_
_entity_poly.entity_id
_entity_poly.type
_entity_poly.pdbx_seq_one_letter_code
_entity_poly.pdbx_strand_id
1 'polypeptide(L)'
;MTKEQDRARERRRYEKRELKLAQKEAQAVRDKQAVLAVIGVLVVVFGFVWLANVLSSRSDTSTPDPASTVASDTPSTAATASATPTVTPSVLAGCTQPPAKLAAPKAVTGQPDLAAVKGKTFAATITTTCGAVTAELDGTKAPAAVSSFLLLAKQGYFAPSPCHRLTTTGIWVLQCGDPTGTGSGPGPGYHFGVENVPANDVYPAGTLAMARKSGDPNSNGDQFFIVYKDTTLPKSDGNGYTVFGKVTGGLDIVNRIAAAGVNPSDQTSPLAPISILTVDVQPKA
;
A
#
# COMPACT_ATOMS: atom_id res chain seq x y z
N MET A 1 28.06 42.48 12.32
CA MET A 1 27.61 41.44 13.29
C MET A 1 28.81 40.61 13.66
N THR A 2 29.06 40.39 14.94
CA THR A 2 30.24 39.62 15.38
C THR A 2 29.98 38.12 15.24
N LYS A 3 31.02 37.36 14.91
CA LYS A 3 31.01 35.89 14.76
C LYS A 3 30.41 35.18 15.99
N GLU A 4 30.43 35.84 17.11
CA GLU A 4 29.89 35.37 18.39
C GLU A 4 28.34 35.47 18.45
N GLN A 5 27.77 36.54 17.86
CA GLN A 5 26.32 36.73 17.79
C GLN A 5 25.66 35.70 16.85
N ASP A 6 26.34 35.30 15.78
CA ASP A 6 25.83 34.29 14.86
C ASP A 6 25.83 32.88 15.51
N ARG A 7 26.90 32.53 16.24
CA ARG A 7 26.95 31.28 17.00
C ARG A 7 25.87 31.20 18.10
N ALA A 8 25.59 32.32 18.77
CA ALA A 8 24.54 32.40 19.78
C ALA A 8 23.13 32.22 19.15
N ARG A 9 22.90 32.76 17.93
CA ARG A 9 21.65 32.56 17.20
C ARG A 9 21.47 31.11 16.73
N GLU A 10 22.53 30.48 16.27
CA GLU A 10 22.50 29.06 15.87
C GLU A 10 22.20 28.14 17.04
N ARG A 11 22.84 28.34 18.20
CA ARG A 11 22.54 27.57 19.43
C ARG A 11 21.08 27.71 19.84
N ARG A 12 20.53 28.93 19.85
CA ARG A 12 19.11 29.15 20.18
C ARG A 12 18.15 28.51 19.18
N ARG A 13 18.54 28.40 17.90
CA ARG A 13 17.75 27.71 16.88
C ARG A 13 17.79 26.19 17.07
N TYR A 14 18.95 25.67 17.46
CA TYR A 14 19.13 24.24 17.75
C TYR A 14 18.30 23.84 18.97
N GLU A 15 18.44 24.54 20.09
CA GLU A 15 17.67 24.33 21.32
C GLU A 15 16.15 24.37 21.09
N LYS A 16 15.68 25.34 20.30
CA LYS A 16 14.25 25.42 19.94
C LYS A 16 13.78 24.25 19.10
N ARG A 17 14.64 23.66 18.26
CA ARG A 17 14.29 22.47 17.47
C ARG A 17 14.22 21.24 18.36
N GLU A 18 15.16 21.05 19.25
CA GLU A 18 15.16 19.93 20.22
C GLU A 18 13.94 19.97 21.14
N LEU A 19 13.60 21.15 21.68
CA LEU A 19 12.39 21.32 22.49
C LEU A 19 11.10 20.97 21.70
N LYS A 20 11.01 21.35 20.42
CA LYS A 20 9.87 20.99 19.59
C LYS A 20 9.80 19.49 19.28
N LEU A 21 10.93 18.82 19.10
CA LEU A 21 10.99 17.37 18.89
C LEU A 21 10.58 16.64 20.15
N ALA A 22 11.11 17.01 21.30
CA ALA A 22 10.74 16.43 22.58
C ALA A 22 9.23 16.61 22.91
N GLN A 23 8.67 17.78 22.57
CA GLN A 23 7.24 18.02 22.72
C GLN A 23 6.38 17.12 21.82
N LYS A 24 6.80 16.91 20.55
CA LYS A 24 6.10 16.02 19.61
C LYS A 24 6.15 14.56 20.08
N GLU A 25 7.29 14.10 20.57
CA GLU A 25 7.44 12.76 21.12
C GLU A 25 6.56 12.56 22.37
N ALA A 26 6.51 13.54 23.27
CA ALA A 26 5.65 13.50 24.45
C ALA A 26 4.15 13.51 24.08
N GLN A 27 3.76 14.23 23.03
CA GLN A 27 2.40 14.20 22.50
C GLN A 27 2.05 12.83 21.89
N ALA A 28 2.93 12.27 21.07
CA ALA A 28 2.72 10.96 20.46
C ALA A 28 2.55 9.82 21.49
N VAL A 29 3.25 9.91 22.62
CA VAL A 29 3.10 8.95 23.74
C VAL A 29 1.72 9.12 24.42
N ARG A 30 1.29 10.36 24.67
CA ARG A 30 -0.05 10.64 25.26
C ARG A 30 -1.19 10.18 24.35
N ASP A 31 -1.06 10.40 23.04
CA ASP A 31 -2.07 9.98 22.06
C ASP A 31 -2.18 8.45 22.01
N LYS A 32 -1.06 7.73 22.07
CA LYS A 32 -1.07 6.26 22.18
C LYS A 32 -1.74 5.76 23.46
N GLN A 33 -1.48 6.43 24.59
CA GLN A 33 -2.11 6.07 25.87
C GLN A 33 -3.63 6.37 25.86
N ALA A 34 -4.05 7.48 25.25
CA ALA A 34 -5.47 7.82 25.08
C ALA A 34 -6.20 6.79 24.21
N VAL A 35 -5.60 6.35 23.10
CA VAL A 35 -6.14 5.31 22.23
C VAL A 35 -6.28 3.98 22.97
N LEU A 36 -5.28 3.57 23.74
CA LEU A 36 -5.33 2.34 24.54
C LEU A 36 -6.41 2.41 25.61
N ALA A 37 -6.60 3.57 26.25
CA ALA A 37 -7.67 3.76 27.24
C ALA A 37 -9.08 3.62 26.61
N VAL A 38 -9.29 4.20 25.43
CA VAL A 38 -10.55 4.08 24.68
C VAL A 38 -10.83 2.62 24.28
N ILE A 39 -9.81 1.91 23.78
CA ILE A 39 -9.95 0.48 23.44
C ILE A 39 -10.29 -0.34 24.69
N GLY A 40 -9.64 -0.06 25.83
CA GLY A 40 -9.95 -0.73 27.10
C GLY A 40 -11.40 -0.56 27.55
N VAL A 41 -11.94 0.66 27.44
CA VAL A 41 -13.35 0.94 27.75
C VAL A 41 -14.30 0.21 26.80
N LEU A 42 -14.00 0.19 25.51
CA LEU A 42 -14.82 -0.53 24.52
C LEU A 42 -14.85 -2.04 24.79
N VAL A 43 -13.72 -2.65 25.12
CA VAL A 43 -13.68 -4.09 25.47
C VAL A 43 -14.52 -4.41 26.71
N VAL A 44 -14.50 -3.55 27.72
CA VAL A 44 -15.31 -3.73 28.93
C VAL A 44 -16.80 -3.58 28.61
N VAL A 45 -17.20 -2.58 27.82
CA VAL A 45 -18.61 -2.36 27.45
C VAL A 45 -19.12 -3.51 26.58
N PHE A 46 -18.38 -3.93 25.55
CA PHE A 46 -18.76 -5.07 24.71
C PHE A 46 -18.77 -6.39 25.48
N GLY A 47 -17.84 -6.58 26.40
CA GLY A 47 -17.80 -7.76 27.27
C GLY A 47 -19.05 -7.81 28.19
N PHE A 48 -19.49 -6.68 28.75
CA PHE A 48 -20.70 -6.62 29.58
C PHE A 48 -21.99 -6.87 28.76
N VAL A 49 -22.09 -6.31 27.56
CA VAL A 49 -23.24 -6.53 26.66
C VAL A 49 -23.32 -8.01 26.24
N TRP A 50 -22.15 -8.62 25.91
CA TRP A 50 -22.10 -10.03 25.55
C TRP A 50 -22.49 -10.95 26.72
N LEU A 51 -21.97 -10.66 27.92
CA LEU A 51 -22.31 -11.41 29.14
C LEU A 51 -23.80 -11.29 29.50
N ALA A 52 -24.38 -10.10 29.40
CA ALA A 52 -25.80 -9.87 29.63
C ALA A 52 -26.69 -10.67 28.63
N ASN A 53 -26.25 -10.73 27.34
CA ASN A 53 -26.97 -11.48 26.32
C ASN A 53 -26.88 -13.01 26.54
N VAL A 54 -25.74 -13.51 27.03
CA VAL A 54 -25.57 -14.94 27.35
C VAL A 54 -26.35 -15.33 28.59
N LEU A 55 -26.47 -14.47 29.60
CA LEU A 55 -27.30 -14.73 30.79
C LEU A 55 -28.81 -14.67 30.50
N SER A 56 -29.24 -13.82 29.56
CA SER A 56 -30.67 -13.72 29.18
C SER A 56 -31.17 -14.88 28.33
N SER A 57 -30.26 -15.70 27.77
CA SER A 57 -30.63 -16.86 26.94
C SER A 57 -30.84 -18.17 27.72
N ARG A 58 -30.92 -18.11 29.07
CA ARG A 58 -31.06 -19.30 29.92
C ARG A 58 -32.36 -19.33 30.77
N SER A 59 -33.44 -18.90 30.17
CA SER A 59 -34.75 -19.17 30.82
C SER A 59 -35.77 -19.33 29.71
N ASP A 60 -36.10 -20.59 29.40
CA ASP A 60 -37.43 -21.09 29.24
C ASP A 60 -37.42 -22.53 28.69
N THR A 61 -37.58 -23.45 29.63
CA THR A 61 -38.04 -24.79 29.34
C THR A 61 -39.43 -24.91 29.96
N SER A 62 -40.47 -25.03 29.14
CA SER A 62 -41.75 -25.63 29.56
C SER A 62 -42.56 -26.06 28.36
N THR A 63 -43.00 -27.29 28.42
CA THR A 63 -43.66 -28.23 27.54
C THR A 63 -45.15 -27.90 27.25
N PRO A 64 -45.83 -28.60 26.31
CA PRO A 64 -46.92 -28.10 25.48
C PRO A 64 -48.33 -28.52 25.92
N ASP A 65 -49.34 -27.87 25.39
CA ASP A 65 -50.53 -28.43 24.68
C ASP A 65 -51.80 -27.54 24.79
N PRO A 66 -52.94 -27.82 24.12
CA PRO A 66 -53.21 -27.46 22.74
C PRO A 66 -54.47 -26.57 22.51
N ALA A 67 -54.64 -26.17 21.26
CA ALA A 67 -55.91 -25.76 20.62
C ALA A 67 -56.59 -24.42 20.98
N SER A 68 -56.60 -23.51 20.02
CA SER A 68 -57.86 -23.05 19.35
C SER A 68 -57.55 -21.93 18.35
N THR A 69 -58.04 -22.12 17.16
CA THR A 69 -58.27 -21.20 16.02
C THR A 69 -58.83 -19.85 16.43
N VAL A 70 -58.30 -18.75 15.83
CA VAL A 70 -59.06 -17.70 15.10
C VAL A 70 -58.10 -16.89 14.23
N ALA A 71 -58.46 -16.73 12.95
CA ALA A 71 -57.79 -15.91 11.96
C ALA A 71 -57.93 -14.41 12.29
N SER A 72 -56.89 -13.66 12.04
CA SER A 72 -56.99 -12.24 11.76
C SER A 72 -55.85 -11.84 10.83
N ASP A 73 -56.23 -11.54 9.60
CA ASP A 73 -55.37 -11.00 8.54
C ASP A 73 -54.87 -9.60 8.95
N THR A 74 -53.56 -9.45 8.94
CA THR A 74 -52.93 -8.13 8.85
C THR A 74 -51.77 -8.26 7.85
N PRO A 75 -51.73 -7.47 6.76
CA PRO A 75 -50.66 -7.58 5.78
C PRO A 75 -49.37 -7.04 6.37
N SER A 76 -48.45 -7.96 6.62
CA SER A 76 -47.05 -7.61 6.96
C SER A 76 -46.38 -7.08 5.69
N THR A 77 -46.14 -5.78 5.66
CA THR A 77 -45.30 -5.14 4.67
C THR A 77 -43.87 -5.67 4.84
N ALA A 78 -43.52 -6.63 4.05
CA ALA A 78 -42.13 -7.11 3.92
C ALA A 78 -41.29 -5.92 3.46
N ALA A 79 -40.50 -5.35 4.35
CA ALA A 79 -39.42 -4.45 3.99
C ALA A 79 -38.41 -5.27 3.14
N THR A 80 -38.47 -5.06 1.84
CA THR A 80 -37.45 -5.57 0.91
C THR A 80 -36.15 -4.93 1.31
N ALA A 81 -35.31 -5.65 2.05
CA ALA A 81 -33.93 -5.30 2.25
C ALA A 81 -33.27 -5.26 0.88
N SER A 82 -33.00 -4.05 0.40
CA SER A 82 -32.24 -3.83 -0.83
C SER A 82 -30.83 -4.40 -0.60
N ALA A 83 -30.60 -5.60 -1.07
CA ALA A 83 -29.27 -6.20 -1.06
C ALA A 83 -28.36 -5.30 -1.90
N THR A 84 -27.43 -4.60 -1.27
CA THR A 84 -26.34 -3.93 -1.96
C THR A 84 -25.63 -4.97 -2.81
N PRO A 85 -25.49 -4.78 -4.14
CA PRO A 85 -24.85 -5.78 -4.97
C PRO A 85 -23.41 -5.99 -4.49
N THR A 86 -23.10 -7.18 -4.03
CA THR A 86 -21.73 -7.59 -3.70
C THR A 86 -20.97 -7.68 -5.00
N VAL A 87 -20.17 -6.65 -5.31
CA VAL A 87 -19.29 -6.63 -6.47
C VAL A 87 -18.13 -7.58 -6.19
N THR A 88 -18.14 -8.73 -6.86
CA THR A 88 -17.05 -9.72 -6.73
C THR A 88 -15.91 -9.34 -7.66
N PRO A 89 -14.63 -9.40 -7.19
CA PRO A 89 -13.47 -9.23 -8.07
C PRO A 89 -13.54 -10.18 -9.25
N SER A 90 -13.39 -9.64 -10.46
CA SER A 90 -13.46 -10.43 -11.69
C SER A 90 -12.22 -10.21 -12.55
N VAL A 91 -11.78 -11.27 -13.21
CA VAL A 91 -10.67 -11.22 -14.16
C VAL A 91 -11.13 -10.51 -15.42
N LEU A 92 -10.38 -9.47 -15.85
CA LEU A 92 -10.67 -8.78 -17.10
C LEU A 92 -10.41 -9.66 -18.33
N ALA A 93 -11.11 -9.36 -19.40
CA ALA A 93 -10.84 -9.99 -20.70
C ALA A 93 -9.38 -9.81 -21.11
N GLY A 94 -8.73 -10.91 -21.52
CA GLY A 94 -7.31 -10.93 -21.86
C GLY A 94 -6.36 -11.04 -20.67
N CYS A 95 -6.88 -11.15 -19.45
CA CYS A 95 -6.10 -11.50 -18.27
C CYS A 95 -6.28 -12.98 -17.90
N THR A 96 -5.32 -13.55 -17.17
CA THR A 96 -5.41 -14.86 -16.53
C THR A 96 -5.71 -14.70 -15.05
N GLN A 97 -6.24 -15.75 -14.41
CA GLN A 97 -6.47 -15.76 -12.97
C GLN A 97 -5.14 -15.56 -12.24
N PRO A 98 -5.04 -14.55 -11.33
CA PRO A 98 -3.85 -14.39 -10.51
C PRO A 98 -3.55 -15.63 -9.67
N PRO A 99 -2.27 -16.02 -9.56
CA PRO A 99 -1.87 -17.08 -8.65
C PRO A 99 -2.09 -16.65 -7.20
N ALA A 100 -2.11 -17.61 -6.28
CA ALA A 100 -2.16 -17.32 -4.85
C ALA A 100 -0.96 -16.48 -4.43
N LYS A 101 -1.20 -15.48 -3.60
CA LYS A 101 -0.14 -14.68 -2.99
C LYS A 101 0.70 -15.52 -2.03
N LEU A 102 1.95 -15.15 -1.83
CA LEU A 102 2.83 -15.84 -0.90
C LEU A 102 2.45 -15.51 0.56
N ALA A 103 2.56 -16.52 1.44
CA ALA A 103 2.40 -16.29 2.88
C ALA A 103 3.55 -15.45 3.47
N ALA A 104 4.75 -15.58 2.88
CA ALA A 104 5.94 -14.78 3.19
C ALA A 104 6.72 -14.53 1.90
N PRO A 105 7.47 -13.41 1.79
CA PRO A 105 8.32 -13.17 0.64
C PRO A 105 9.45 -14.21 0.57
N LYS A 106 9.99 -14.41 -0.63
CA LYS A 106 11.21 -15.21 -0.80
C LYS A 106 12.37 -14.53 -0.09
N ALA A 107 13.23 -15.31 0.54
CA ALA A 107 14.45 -14.80 1.15
C ALA A 107 15.36 -14.19 0.08
N VAL A 108 15.89 -13.02 0.38
CA VAL A 108 16.85 -12.32 -0.49
C VAL A 108 18.26 -12.51 0.08
N THR A 109 19.20 -12.86 -0.78
CA THR A 109 20.61 -13.02 -0.40
C THR A 109 21.46 -11.92 -1.03
N GLY A 110 22.41 -11.39 -0.28
CA GLY A 110 23.28 -10.30 -0.72
C GLY A 110 22.63 -8.92 -0.54
N GLN A 111 23.32 -7.91 -1.07
CA GLN A 111 22.93 -6.51 -1.01
C GLN A 111 22.90 -5.93 -2.44
N PRO A 112 22.11 -4.86 -2.67
CA PRO A 112 22.12 -4.15 -3.95
C PRO A 112 23.52 -3.64 -4.31
N ASP A 113 23.96 -3.91 -5.53
CA ASP A 113 25.26 -3.44 -6.05
C ASP A 113 25.05 -2.14 -6.83
N LEU A 114 25.31 -1.02 -6.17
CA LEU A 114 25.18 0.29 -6.79
C LEU A 114 26.21 0.51 -7.93
N ALA A 115 27.41 -0.08 -7.82
CA ALA A 115 28.45 0.08 -8.83
C ALA A 115 28.07 -0.60 -10.16
N ALA A 116 27.35 -1.72 -10.08
CA ALA A 116 26.89 -2.44 -11.26
C ALA A 116 25.92 -1.64 -12.13
N VAL A 117 25.18 -0.68 -11.53
CA VAL A 117 24.11 0.08 -12.22
C VAL A 117 24.45 1.54 -12.49
N LYS A 118 25.41 2.10 -11.77
CA LYS A 118 25.78 3.52 -11.88
C LYS A 118 26.19 3.87 -13.30
N GLY A 119 25.59 4.93 -13.85
CA GLY A 119 25.86 5.40 -15.22
C GLY A 119 25.24 4.55 -16.33
N LYS A 120 24.36 3.61 -15.98
CA LYS A 120 23.73 2.70 -16.95
C LYS A 120 22.21 2.82 -16.94
N THR A 121 21.62 2.47 -18.06
CA THR A 121 20.17 2.27 -18.20
C THR A 121 19.86 0.79 -18.44
N PHE A 122 18.67 0.38 -18.05
CA PHE A 122 18.23 -1.02 -18.18
C PHE A 122 16.84 -1.06 -18.80
N ALA A 123 16.59 -2.11 -19.60
CA ALA A 123 15.26 -2.46 -20.05
C ALA A 123 14.66 -3.50 -19.10
N ALA A 124 13.50 -3.23 -18.55
CA ALA A 124 12.76 -4.15 -17.70
C ALA A 124 11.50 -4.64 -18.43
N THR A 125 11.20 -5.93 -18.31
CA THR A 125 9.93 -6.53 -18.71
C THR A 125 9.26 -7.13 -17.48
N ILE A 126 8.15 -6.54 -17.07
CA ILE A 126 7.30 -6.99 -15.97
C ILE A 126 6.14 -7.77 -16.60
N THR A 127 6.24 -9.10 -16.61
CA THR A 127 5.16 -9.96 -17.10
C THR A 127 4.09 -10.09 -16.02
N THR A 128 2.87 -9.72 -16.37
CA THR A 128 1.73 -9.78 -15.45
C THR A 128 0.68 -10.76 -15.93
N THR A 129 -0.31 -11.05 -15.10
CA THR A 129 -1.49 -11.84 -15.47
C THR A 129 -2.33 -11.19 -16.59
N CYS A 130 -2.07 -9.92 -16.92
CA CYS A 130 -2.81 -9.17 -17.95
C CYS A 130 -1.93 -8.78 -19.15
N GLY A 131 -0.71 -9.29 -19.24
CA GLY A 131 0.26 -8.98 -20.30
C GLY A 131 1.54 -8.34 -19.74
N ALA A 132 2.44 -7.96 -20.64
CA ALA A 132 3.73 -7.40 -20.28
C ALA A 132 3.68 -5.86 -20.18
N VAL A 133 4.25 -5.34 -19.10
CA VAL A 133 4.57 -3.92 -18.95
C VAL A 133 6.10 -3.78 -19.10
N THR A 134 6.52 -3.00 -20.09
CA THR A 134 7.94 -2.74 -20.30
C THR A 134 8.36 -1.37 -19.78
N ALA A 135 9.58 -1.25 -19.31
CA ALA A 135 10.07 0.00 -18.74
C ALA A 135 11.57 0.19 -19.00
N GLU A 136 12.00 1.44 -18.96
CA GLU A 136 13.40 1.83 -18.89
C GLU A 136 13.71 2.26 -17.46
N LEU A 137 14.82 1.74 -16.90
CA LEU A 137 15.28 2.05 -15.55
C LEU A 137 16.55 2.92 -15.63
N ASP A 138 16.60 3.97 -14.80
CA ASP A 138 17.68 4.98 -14.80
C ASP A 138 18.63 4.76 -13.62
N GLY A 139 19.64 3.92 -13.79
CA GLY A 139 20.67 3.67 -12.77
C GLY A 139 21.63 4.84 -12.57
N THR A 140 21.56 5.88 -13.41
CA THR A 140 22.35 7.10 -13.22
C THR A 140 21.72 7.99 -12.16
N LYS A 141 20.37 8.16 -12.22
CA LYS A 141 19.64 9.05 -11.32
C LYS A 141 19.16 8.35 -10.05
N ALA A 142 18.89 7.05 -10.13
CA ALA A 142 18.35 6.27 -9.03
C ALA A 142 19.11 4.95 -8.82
N PRO A 143 20.43 5.00 -8.53
CA PRO A 143 21.26 3.80 -8.45
C PRO A 143 20.85 2.83 -7.34
N ALA A 144 20.38 3.32 -6.18
CA ALA A 144 19.96 2.47 -5.09
C ALA A 144 18.65 1.72 -5.45
N ALA A 145 17.67 2.42 -6.01
CA ALA A 145 16.41 1.82 -6.42
C ALA A 145 16.60 0.82 -7.56
N VAL A 146 17.38 1.18 -8.60
CA VAL A 146 17.63 0.30 -9.73
C VAL A 146 18.41 -0.93 -9.31
N SER A 147 19.47 -0.80 -8.49
CA SER A 147 20.24 -1.96 -8.02
C SER A 147 19.40 -2.91 -7.14
N SER A 148 18.52 -2.35 -6.28
CA SER A 148 17.56 -3.13 -5.52
C SER A 148 16.61 -3.88 -6.45
N PHE A 149 15.99 -3.19 -7.40
CA PHE A 149 15.05 -3.80 -8.33
C PHE A 149 15.70 -4.93 -9.16
N LEU A 150 16.94 -4.75 -9.63
CA LEU A 150 17.71 -5.78 -10.34
C LEU A 150 17.97 -7.01 -9.46
N LEU A 151 18.42 -6.79 -8.22
CA LEU A 151 18.70 -7.88 -7.28
C LEU A 151 17.44 -8.72 -7.03
N LEU A 152 16.32 -8.04 -6.75
CA LEU A 152 15.04 -8.67 -6.46
C LEU A 152 14.48 -9.43 -7.68
N ALA A 153 14.57 -8.82 -8.87
CA ALA A 153 14.18 -9.45 -10.12
C ALA A 153 14.99 -10.72 -10.39
N LYS A 154 16.34 -10.65 -10.29
CA LYS A 154 17.24 -11.78 -10.48
C LYS A 154 16.94 -12.95 -9.54
N GLN A 155 16.52 -12.69 -8.34
CA GLN A 155 16.17 -13.72 -7.34
C GLN A 155 14.71 -14.17 -7.41
N GLY A 156 13.93 -13.67 -8.37
CA GLY A 156 12.52 -14.01 -8.54
C GLY A 156 11.65 -13.59 -7.35
N TYR A 157 12.07 -12.54 -6.62
CA TYR A 157 11.35 -12.02 -5.45
C TYR A 157 9.92 -11.61 -5.78
N PHE A 158 9.71 -10.98 -6.93
CA PHE A 158 8.41 -10.48 -7.37
C PHE A 158 7.47 -11.57 -7.95
N ALA A 159 7.87 -12.83 -7.97
CA ALA A 159 7.14 -13.88 -8.68
C ALA A 159 6.62 -14.99 -7.73
N PRO A 160 5.29 -15.08 -7.47
CA PRO A 160 4.25 -14.13 -7.84
C PRO A 160 4.14 -12.96 -6.85
N SER A 161 3.71 -11.80 -7.33
CA SER A 161 3.45 -10.63 -6.48
C SER A 161 2.20 -9.89 -6.96
N PRO A 162 1.14 -9.79 -6.16
CA PRO A 162 -0.05 -9.03 -6.53
C PRO A 162 0.22 -7.53 -6.48
N CYS A 163 -0.47 -6.77 -7.34
CA CYS A 163 -0.57 -5.32 -7.16
C CYS A 163 -1.71 -5.06 -6.17
N HIS A 164 -1.33 -4.75 -4.96
CA HIS A 164 -2.22 -4.75 -3.80
C HIS A 164 -2.97 -3.44 -3.55
N ARG A 165 -2.58 -2.35 -4.24
CA ARG A 165 -3.21 -1.05 -4.05
C ARG A 165 -3.40 -0.32 -5.38
N LEU A 166 -4.61 0.19 -5.59
CA LEU A 166 -4.98 1.07 -6.68
C LEU A 166 -5.60 2.34 -6.10
N THR A 167 -5.24 3.50 -6.64
CA THR A 167 -5.89 4.77 -6.32
C THR A 167 -6.49 5.37 -7.58
N THR A 168 -7.75 5.78 -7.51
CA THR A 168 -8.53 6.32 -8.63
C THR A 168 -9.09 7.72 -8.34
N THR A 169 -8.69 8.30 -7.21
CA THR A 169 -9.07 9.66 -6.78
C THR A 169 -7.87 10.32 -6.09
N GLY A 170 -7.69 11.62 -6.33
CA GLY A 170 -6.60 12.42 -5.75
C GLY A 170 -5.23 12.13 -6.35
N ILE A 171 -4.80 10.88 -6.34
CA ILE A 171 -3.57 10.40 -6.99
C ILE A 171 -3.88 9.17 -7.85
N TRP A 172 -3.04 8.90 -8.86
CA TRP A 172 -3.35 7.92 -9.91
C TRP A 172 -2.22 6.89 -10.03
N VAL A 173 -2.22 5.90 -9.11
CA VAL A 173 -1.14 4.90 -9.02
C VAL A 173 -1.67 3.48 -8.85
N LEU A 174 -0.95 2.53 -9.45
CA LEU A 174 -1.06 1.09 -9.17
C LEU A 174 0.21 0.66 -8.45
N GLN A 175 0.10 0.19 -7.21
CA GLN A 175 1.24 -0.20 -6.36
C GLN A 175 1.36 -1.72 -6.29
N CYS A 176 2.59 -2.20 -6.46
CA CYS A 176 2.98 -3.61 -6.50
C CYS A 176 4.27 -3.82 -5.69
N GLY A 177 4.83 -5.02 -5.74
CA GLY A 177 6.19 -5.32 -5.25
C GLY A 177 6.22 -6.05 -3.91
N ASP A 178 5.09 -6.15 -3.19
CA ASP A 178 4.99 -7.00 -2.00
C ASP A 178 4.44 -8.38 -2.38
N PRO A 179 5.23 -9.46 -2.33
CA PRO A 179 4.74 -10.80 -2.67
C PRO A 179 3.62 -11.30 -1.77
N THR A 180 3.51 -10.78 -0.54
CA THR A 180 2.43 -11.12 0.38
C THR A 180 1.11 -10.42 0.04
N GLY A 181 1.15 -9.39 -0.79
CA GLY A 181 0.00 -8.60 -1.21
C GLY A 181 -0.70 -7.86 -0.08
N THR A 182 -0.03 -7.62 1.03
CA THR A 182 -0.57 -6.89 2.19
C THR A 182 -0.25 -5.40 2.16
N GLY A 183 0.77 -5.01 1.39
CA GLY A 183 1.36 -3.66 1.41
C GLY A 183 2.18 -3.37 2.68
N SER A 184 2.27 -4.34 3.58
CA SER A 184 2.96 -4.26 4.87
C SER A 184 3.88 -5.46 5.10
N GLY A 185 4.25 -6.16 4.03
CA GLY A 185 5.19 -7.28 4.10
C GLY A 185 6.53 -6.86 4.71
N PRO A 186 7.34 -7.84 5.17
CA PRO A 186 8.60 -7.55 5.86
C PRO A 186 9.68 -6.93 4.95
N GLY A 187 9.45 -6.92 3.62
CA GLY A 187 10.42 -6.43 2.66
C GLY A 187 11.61 -7.38 2.44
N PRO A 188 12.64 -6.91 1.73
CA PRO A 188 13.78 -7.74 1.32
C PRO A 188 14.88 -7.87 2.38
N GLY A 189 14.68 -7.33 3.59
CA GLY A 189 15.67 -7.37 4.66
C GLY A 189 16.68 -6.22 4.64
N TYR A 190 16.51 -5.24 3.74
CA TYR A 190 17.28 -4.00 3.67
C TYR A 190 16.39 -2.84 3.23
N HIS A 191 16.89 -1.61 3.45
CA HIS A 191 16.21 -0.38 3.04
C HIS A 191 17.23 0.63 2.50
N PHE A 192 16.75 1.62 1.75
CA PHE A 192 17.57 2.71 1.23
C PHE A 192 16.80 4.03 1.19
N GLY A 193 17.56 5.11 1.10
CA GLY A 193 17.03 6.47 1.13
C GLY A 193 16.35 6.89 -0.18
N VAL A 194 15.61 7.99 -0.13
CA VAL A 194 15.04 8.61 -1.34
C VAL A 194 16.14 9.23 -2.20
N GLU A 195 15.97 9.10 -3.50
CA GLU A 195 16.84 9.68 -4.53
C GLU A 195 15.99 10.11 -5.74
N ASN A 196 16.50 11.00 -6.60
CA ASN A 196 15.83 11.42 -7.83
C ASN A 196 14.35 11.80 -7.66
N VAL A 197 14.05 12.62 -6.66
CA VAL A 197 12.69 13.13 -6.40
C VAL A 197 12.40 14.31 -7.34
N PRO A 198 11.25 14.35 -8.04
CA PRO A 198 10.88 15.50 -8.86
C PRO A 198 10.79 16.80 -8.02
N ALA A 199 11.42 17.88 -8.50
CA ALA A 199 11.45 19.14 -7.78
C ALA A 199 10.08 19.78 -7.61
N ASN A 200 9.18 19.56 -8.57
CA ASN A 200 7.82 20.11 -8.62
C ASN A 200 6.73 19.17 -8.11
N ASP A 201 7.11 18.01 -7.55
CA ASP A 201 6.19 16.97 -7.05
C ASP A 201 5.24 16.36 -8.08
N VAL A 202 5.44 16.66 -9.37
CA VAL A 202 4.66 16.12 -10.47
C VAL A 202 5.31 14.84 -10.97
N TYR A 203 4.51 13.80 -11.04
CA TYR A 203 4.87 12.46 -11.54
C TYR A 203 4.01 12.18 -12.78
N PRO A 204 4.58 12.31 -13.99
CA PRO A 204 3.85 12.06 -15.24
C PRO A 204 3.39 10.61 -15.36
N ALA A 205 2.36 10.39 -16.19
CA ALA A 205 1.93 9.04 -16.57
C ALA A 205 3.09 8.22 -17.13
N GLY A 206 3.17 6.96 -16.73
CA GLY A 206 4.28 6.07 -17.05
C GLY A 206 5.45 6.13 -16.06
N THR A 207 5.45 7.02 -15.07
CA THR A 207 6.50 7.03 -14.03
C THR A 207 6.49 5.74 -13.22
N LEU A 208 7.69 5.14 -13.04
CA LEU A 208 7.94 4.12 -12.02
C LEU A 208 8.62 4.77 -10.82
N ALA A 209 8.02 4.65 -9.64
CA ALA A 209 8.58 5.22 -8.42
C ALA A 209 8.50 4.25 -7.24
N MET A 210 9.45 4.37 -6.30
CA MET A 210 9.48 3.55 -5.09
C MET A 210 8.42 3.98 -4.09
N ALA A 211 7.72 3.02 -3.53
CA ALA A 211 6.90 3.25 -2.36
C ALA A 211 7.76 3.25 -1.09
N ARG A 212 7.35 4.04 -0.10
CA ARG A 212 8.02 4.16 1.20
C ARG A 212 7.02 4.38 2.33
N LYS A 213 7.44 4.18 3.56
CA LYS A 213 6.64 4.50 4.74
C LYS A 213 6.55 6.02 4.90
N SER A 214 5.37 6.51 5.26
CA SER A 214 5.18 7.93 5.59
C SER A 214 6.05 8.31 6.78
N GLY A 215 6.73 9.45 6.70
CA GLY A 215 7.62 9.93 7.75
C GLY A 215 9.04 9.32 7.75
N ASP A 216 9.29 8.29 6.93
CA ASP A 216 10.61 7.63 6.85
C ASP A 216 11.15 7.68 5.42
N PRO A 217 12.04 8.63 5.10
CA PRO A 217 12.66 8.74 3.78
C PRO A 217 13.65 7.61 3.47
N ASN A 218 14.04 6.79 4.44
CA ASN A 218 15.00 5.70 4.29
C ASN A 218 14.32 4.32 4.22
N SER A 219 13.02 4.27 3.97
CA SER A 219 12.24 3.02 3.96
C SER A 219 11.90 2.49 2.57
N ASN A 220 12.56 2.94 1.51
CA ASN A 220 12.46 2.30 0.21
C ASN A 220 13.00 0.86 0.30
N GLY A 221 12.36 -0.10 -0.37
CA GLY A 221 12.76 -1.51 -0.34
C GLY A 221 12.38 -2.22 -1.63
N ASP A 222 11.26 -2.91 -1.61
CA ASP A 222 10.74 -3.76 -2.68
C ASP A 222 9.50 -3.19 -3.38
N GLN A 223 8.69 -2.40 -2.66
CA GLN A 223 7.43 -1.91 -3.20
C GLN A 223 7.64 -0.71 -4.11
N PHE A 224 6.94 -0.72 -5.22
CA PHE A 224 6.96 0.35 -6.21
C PHE A 224 5.55 0.60 -6.75
N PHE A 225 5.36 1.73 -7.41
CA PHE A 225 4.11 2.04 -8.08
C PHE A 225 4.33 2.55 -9.50
N ILE A 226 3.32 2.30 -10.32
CA ILE A 226 3.20 2.81 -11.69
C ILE A 226 2.19 3.94 -11.66
N VAL A 227 2.61 5.12 -12.09
CA VAL A 227 1.73 6.27 -12.30
C VAL A 227 1.02 6.08 -13.63
N TYR A 228 -0.31 5.98 -13.63
CA TYR A 228 -1.05 5.74 -14.86
C TYR A 228 -1.73 7.00 -15.45
N LYS A 229 -1.76 8.08 -14.68
CA LYS A 229 -2.21 9.41 -15.10
C LYS A 229 -1.40 10.44 -14.35
N ASP A 230 -1.06 11.58 -14.98
CA ASP A 230 -0.30 12.65 -14.35
C ASP A 230 -0.85 12.98 -12.96
N THR A 231 0.01 13.00 -11.98
CA THR A 231 -0.38 13.21 -10.59
C THR A 231 0.66 14.01 -9.82
N THR A 232 0.20 14.80 -8.86
CA THR A 232 1.04 15.44 -7.86
C THR A 232 0.99 14.61 -6.59
N LEU A 233 2.14 14.11 -6.13
CA LEU A 233 2.22 13.34 -4.90
C LEU A 233 2.61 14.25 -3.74
N PRO A 234 1.87 14.20 -2.62
CA PRO A 234 2.13 15.11 -1.50
C PRO A 234 3.45 14.77 -0.80
N LYS A 235 4.22 15.78 -0.46
CA LYS A 235 5.39 15.71 0.42
C LYS A 235 5.00 16.04 1.87
N SER A 236 4.08 15.27 2.45
CA SER A 236 3.55 15.54 3.79
C SER A 236 4.62 15.58 4.89
N ASP A 237 5.75 14.90 4.66
CA ASP A 237 6.91 14.84 5.55
C ASP A 237 8.15 15.58 4.99
N GLY A 238 7.97 16.41 3.96
CA GLY A 238 9.05 17.11 3.25
C GLY A 238 9.82 16.25 2.25
N ASN A 239 9.50 14.96 2.12
CA ASN A 239 10.17 14.02 1.22
C ASN A 239 9.21 13.55 0.12
N GLY A 240 9.73 13.38 -1.10
CA GLY A 240 8.99 12.82 -2.22
C GLY A 240 9.19 11.30 -2.37
N TYR A 241 9.01 10.82 -3.60
CA TYR A 241 9.18 9.43 -3.96
C TYR A 241 10.27 9.29 -5.01
N THR A 242 11.14 8.30 -4.84
CA THR A 242 12.24 8.01 -5.78
C THR A 242 11.70 7.60 -7.14
N VAL A 243 11.95 8.39 -8.17
CA VAL A 243 11.68 7.99 -9.56
C VAL A 243 12.88 7.20 -10.08
N PHE A 244 12.67 5.91 -10.39
CA PHE A 244 13.73 5.03 -10.83
C PHE A 244 13.58 4.52 -12.27
N GLY A 245 12.46 4.84 -12.93
CA GLY A 245 12.23 4.42 -14.31
C GLY A 245 10.97 5.02 -14.93
N LYS A 246 10.76 4.63 -16.18
CA LYS A 246 9.60 5.03 -16.98
C LYS A 246 9.09 3.85 -17.80
N VAL A 247 7.78 3.65 -17.78
CA VAL A 247 7.08 2.66 -18.63
C VAL A 247 7.25 3.06 -20.10
N THR A 248 7.64 2.10 -20.92
CA THR A 248 7.81 2.25 -22.37
C THR A 248 6.78 1.50 -23.20
N GLY A 249 6.04 0.57 -22.56
CA GLY A 249 4.92 -0.16 -23.17
C GLY A 249 4.05 -0.82 -22.13
N GLY A 250 2.79 -1.12 -22.49
CA GLY A 250 1.83 -1.79 -21.60
C GLY A 250 1.16 -0.89 -20.56
N LEU A 251 1.25 0.44 -20.66
CA LEU A 251 0.54 1.36 -19.77
C LEU A 251 -1.00 1.24 -19.94
N ASP A 252 -1.45 0.84 -21.11
CA ASP A 252 -2.87 0.53 -21.40
C ASP A 252 -3.41 -0.61 -20.53
N ILE A 253 -2.57 -1.59 -20.17
CA ILE A 253 -2.92 -2.66 -19.22
C ILE A 253 -3.27 -2.04 -17.86
N VAL A 254 -2.41 -1.15 -17.35
CA VAL A 254 -2.64 -0.47 -16.07
C VAL A 254 -3.89 0.41 -16.13
N ASN A 255 -4.12 1.11 -17.25
CA ASN A 255 -5.31 1.92 -17.47
C ASN A 255 -6.59 1.08 -17.48
N ARG A 256 -6.59 -0.11 -18.08
CA ARG A 256 -7.74 -1.03 -18.05
C ARG A 256 -8.04 -1.52 -16.63
N ILE A 257 -7.01 -1.84 -15.85
CA ILE A 257 -7.17 -2.20 -14.44
C ILE A 257 -7.75 -1.03 -13.64
N ALA A 258 -7.25 0.18 -13.85
CA ALA A 258 -7.72 1.39 -13.18
C ALA A 258 -9.18 1.72 -13.57
N ALA A 259 -9.58 1.51 -14.83
CA ALA A 259 -10.93 1.72 -15.31
C ALA A 259 -11.96 0.76 -14.68
N ALA A 260 -11.54 -0.45 -14.27
CA ALA A 260 -12.38 -1.38 -13.52
C ALA A 260 -12.67 -0.90 -12.11
N GLY A 261 -11.84 0.00 -11.57
CA GLY A 261 -12.03 0.62 -10.27
C GLY A 261 -11.37 -0.16 -9.11
N VAL A 262 -11.67 0.32 -7.92
CA VAL A 262 -11.18 -0.21 -6.65
C VAL A 262 -12.21 -1.18 -6.07
N ASN A 263 -11.75 -2.24 -5.44
CA ASN A 263 -12.59 -3.20 -4.75
C ASN A 263 -13.38 -2.51 -3.62
N PRO A 264 -14.72 -2.51 -3.64
CA PRO A 264 -15.51 -1.82 -2.66
C PRO A 264 -15.43 -2.42 -1.25
N SER A 265 -14.97 -3.68 -1.13
CA SER A 265 -14.86 -4.37 0.15
C SER A 265 -13.68 -3.88 0.99
N ASP A 266 -12.55 -3.50 0.38
CA ASP A 266 -11.34 -3.07 1.08
C ASP A 266 -10.91 -1.64 0.72
N GLN A 267 -11.56 -1.01 -0.28
CA GLN A 267 -11.30 0.35 -0.76
C GLN A 267 -9.82 0.59 -1.16
N THR A 268 -9.10 -0.48 -1.44
CA THR A 268 -7.64 -0.44 -1.62
C THR A 268 -7.17 -1.26 -2.82
N SER A 269 -7.56 -2.53 -2.91
CA SER A 269 -7.12 -3.41 -4.00
C SER A 269 -7.84 -3.10 -5.31
N PRO A 270 -7.23 -3.39 -6.47
CA PRO A 270 -7.94 -3.32 -7.73
C PRO A 270 -9.14 -4.27 -7.74
N LEU A 271 -10.30 -3.82 -8.24
CA LEU A 271 -11.46 -4.68 -8.45
C LEU A 271 -11.15 -5.78 -9.47
N ALA A 272 -10.36 -5.44 -10.49
CA ALA A 272 -9.78 -6.41 -11.42
C ALA A 272 -8.37 -6.79 -10.93
N PRO A 273 -8.20 -7.96 -10.30
CA PRO A 273 -6.91 -8.31 -9.72
C PRO A 273 -5.86 -8.57 -10.79
N ILE A 274 -4.65 -8.05 -10.55
CA ILE A 274 -3.47 -8.22 -11.40
C ILE A 274 -2.28 -8.62 -10.54
N SER A 275 -1.47 -9.57 -11.02
CA SER A 275 -0.25 -10.02 -10.35
C SER A 275 0.94 -10.02 -11.30
N ILE A 276 2.11 -9.71 -10.78
CA ILE A 276 3.38 -9.90 -11.44
C ILE A 276 3.69 -11.41 -11.43
N LEU A 277 4.04 -11.96 -12.58
CA LEU A 277 4.43 -13.35 -12.76
C LEU A 277 5.94 -13.51 -12.84
N THR A 278 6.60 -12.60 -13.58
CA THR A 278 8.06 -12.55 -13.69
C THR A 278 8.53 -11.11 -13.91
N VAL A 279 9.76 -10.85 -13.54
CA VAL A 279 10.46 -9.60 -13.90
C VAL A 279 11.81 -9.99 -14.51
N ASP A 280 12.03 -9.58 -15.74
CA ASP A 280 13.32 -9.69 -16.45
C ASP A 280 13.92 -8.30 -16.63
N VAL A 281 15.22 -8.16 -16.39
CA VAL A 281 15.94 -6.88 -16.54
C VAL A 281 17.26 -7.11 -17.26
N GLN A 282 17.47 -6.35 -18.34
CA GLN A 282 18.66 -6.43 -19.16
C GLN A 282 19.33 -5.05 -19.30
N PRO A 283 20.66 -4.97 -19.36
CA PRO A 283 21.34 -3.73 -19.70
C PRO A 283 20.83 -3.20 -21.04
N LYS A 284 20.59 -1.91 -21.13
CA LYS A 284 20.28 -1.26 -22.39
C LYS A 284 21.57 -0.76 -23.03
N ALA A 285 21.76 -1.13 -24.29
CA ALA A 285 22.93 -0.69 -25.07
C ALA A 285 22.91 0.83 -25.32
#